data_0ce2acf75a8963e100a0eeff382be703
#
_entry.id   0ce2acf75a8963e100a0eeff382be703
#
_cell.length_a   1.000
_cell.length_b   1.000
_cell.length_c   1.000
_cell.angle_alpha   90.00
_cell.angle_beta   90.00
_cell.angle_gamma   90.00
#
_symmetry.space_group_name_H-M   'P 1'
#
loop_
_entity.id
_entity.type
_entity.pdbx_description
1 polymer ?
#
loop_
_entity_poly.entity_id
_entity_poly.type
_entity_poly.pdbx_seq_one_letter_code
_entity_poly.pdbx_strand_id
1 'polypeptide(L)'
;ERAGTLEEVHGLVLEERNLKVAIKNIARTCGDEVSDAQPILDARLEDGSRVAAMFPPCSVNGPTLTIRKFTHRYTLEELVDLGTLTADLAATLTSAVRSQRNVLISGGTGTGKTTLLNALAATIPDEDRIILIEETSEIVVDKPNLVRFEARRAQVPLGQEVALPAVTIAELLRATLRHRPDRILVGEVRGPEAFDLLQALNTGHLGSLSTLHANSAEQALTRFAHCVLTA
;
A
#
# COMPACT_ATOMS: atom_id res chain seq x y z
N GLU A 1 13.09 8.31 -12.63
CA GLU A 1 12.41 7.31 -13.45
C GLU A 1 11.28 7.97 -14.23
N ARG A 2 11.17 7.66 -15.52
CA ARG A 2 10.13 8.16 -16.41
C ARG A 2 9.62 6.98 -17.24
N ALA A 3 8.30 6.73 -17.20
CA ALA A 3 7.64 5.61 -17.90
C ALA A 3 8.31 4.23 -17.66
N GLY A 4 8.72 3.95 -16.42
CA GLY A 4 9.34 2.68 -16.04
C GLY A 4 10.84 2.56 -16.35
N THR A 5 11.46 3.59 -16.95
CA THR A 5 12.88 3.59 -17.29
C THR A 5 13.65 4.58 -16.41
N LEU A 6 14.79 4.15 -15.87
CA LEU A 6 15.70 5.04 -15.15
C LEU A 6 16.46 5.90 -16.15
N GLU A 7 16.38 7.20 -15.97
CA GLU A 7 17.09 8.19 -16.76
C GLU A 7 18.04 8.99 -15.85
N GLU A 8 19.27 9.16 -16.27
CA GLU A 8 20.22 10.04 -15.58
C GLU A 8 19.89 11.50 -15.89
N VAL A 9 19.86 12.33 -14.85
CA VAL A 9 19.68 13.78 -15.00
C VAL A 9 21.05 14.44 -15.04
N HIS A 10 21.54 14.73 -16.25
CA HIS A 10 22.82 15.39 -16.44
C HIS A 10 22.82 16.83 -15.92
N GLY A 11 23.93 17.24 -15.31
CA GLY A 11 24.13 18.61 -14.81
C GLY A 11 23.52 18.89 -13.44
N LEU A 12 22.87 17.92 -12.81
CA LEU A 12 22.40 18.02 -11.42
C LEU A 12 23.51 17.49 -10.49
N VAL A 13 24.17 18.38 -9.78
CA VAL A 13 25.12 18.01 -8.72
C VAL A 13 24.47 18.31 -7.37
N LEU A 14 24.21 17.26 -6.61
CA LEU A 14 23.70 17.37 -5.24
C LEU A 14 24.87 17.23 -4.27
N GLU A 15 25.20 18.31 -3.56
CA GLU A 15 26.15 18.24 -2.47
C GLU A 15 25.57 17.41 -1.31
N GLU A 16 26.38 16.52 -0.75
CA GLU A 16 26.00 15.64 0.35
C GLU A 16 25.37 16.40 1.54
N ARG A 17 25.92 17.57 1.88
CA ARG A 17 25.39 18.43 2.93
C ARG A 17 23.97 18.89 2.65
N ASN A 18 23.69 19.30 1.42
CA ASN A 18 22.38 19.79 1.01
C ASN A 18 21.35 18.64 1.00
N LEU A 19 21.76 17.47 0.55
CA LEU A 19 20.93 16.26 0.57
C LEU A 19 20.58 15.84 2.01
N LYS A 20 21.55 15.85 2.94
CA LYS A 20 21.31 15.58 4.37
C LYS A 20 20.30 16.57 4.98
N VAL A 21 20.42 17.85 4.65
CA VAL A 21 19.48 18.88 5.12
C VAL A 21 18.09 18.65 4.57
N ALA A 22 17.96 18.35 3.28
CA ALA A 22 16.69 18.05 2.65
C ALA A 22 16.00 16.84 3.29
N ILE A 23 16.73 15.74 3.49
CA ILE A 23 16.20 14.53 4.14
C ILE A 23 15.73 14.82 5.57
N LYS A 24 16.53 15.57 6.37
CA LYS A 24 16.13 15.96 7.74
C LYS A 24 14.89 16.85 7.77
N ASN A 25 14.75 17.76 6.83
CA ASN A 25 13.55 18.59 6.71
C ASN A 25 12.32 17.75 6.37
N ILE A 26 12.44 16.83 5.41
CA ILE A 26 11.38 15.89 5.06
C ILE A 26 10.96 15.07 6.28
N ALA A 27 11.91 14.47 6.99
CA ALA A 27 11.64 13.69 8.20
C ALA A 27 10.83 14.52 9.21
N ARG A 28 11.27 15.73 9.54
CA ARG A 28 10.56 16.63 10.48
C ARG A 28 9.15 16.98 10.03
N THR A 29 8.94 17.24 8.74
CA THR A 29 7.60 17.52 8.19
C THR A 29 6.66 16.32 8.36
N CYS A 30 7.21 15.11 8.28
CA CYS A 30 6.46 13.87 8.50
C CYS A 30 6.33 13.46 9.99
N GLY A 31 6.89 14.26 10.91
CA GLY A 31 6.89 13.93 12.35
C GLY A 31 7.88 12.83 12.73
N ASP A 32 8.89 12.61 11.87
CA ASP A 32 9.90 11.56 12.00
C ASP A 32 11.29 12.16 12.21
N GLU A 33 12.26 11.33 12.59
CA GLU A 33 13.66 11.72 12.75
C GLU A 33 14.58 10.79 11.97
N VAL A 34 15.63 11.36 11.38
CA VAL A 34 16.72 10.62 10.79
C VAL A 34 18.05 11.12 11.34
N SER A 35 18.85 10.21 11.87
CA SER A 35 20.14 10.48 12.51
C SER A 35 21.10 9.30 12.34
N ASP A 36 22.31 9.42 12.86
CA ASP A 36 23.28 8.33 12.85
C ASP A 36 22.79 7.12 13.71
N ALA A 37 21.95 7.37 14.71
CA ALA A 37 21.32 6.34 15.54
C ALA A 37 20.10 5.70 14.87
N GLN A 38 19.40 6.46 14.03
CA GLN A 38 18.25 6.03 13.23
C GLN A 38 18.49 6.40 11.76
N PRO A 39 19.36 5.67 11.05
CA PRO A 39 19.82 6.08 9.73
C PRO A 39 18.82 5.83 8.59
N ILE A 40 17.68 5.22 8.86
CA ILE A 40 16.67 4.84 7.88
C ILE A 40 15.42 5.70 8.07
N LEU A 41 15.00 6.39 7.01
CA LEU A 41 13.73 7.10 6.92
C LEU A 41 12.82 6.38 5.91
N ASP A 42 11.61 6.05 6.33
CA ASP A 42 10.52 5.60 5.46
C ASP A 42 9.29 6.43 5.83
N ALA A 43 9.07 7.50 5.08
CA ALA A 43 8.09 8.52 5.38
C ALA A 43 7.15 8.76 4.20
N ARG A 44 6.07 9.51 4.46
CA ARG A 44 5.08 9.89 3.47
C ARG A 44 4.83 11.38 3.52
N LEU A 45 4.87 12.00 2.34
CA LEU A 45 4.53 13.41 2.16
C LEU A 45 3.00 13.61 2.15
N GLU A 46 2.54 14.84 2.35
CA GLU A 46 1.12 15.21 2.34
C GLU A 46 0.45 14.90 0.99
N ASP A 47 1.20 14.98 -0.12
CA ASP A 47 0.72 14.63 -1.46
C ASP A 47 0.57 13.10 -1.69
N GLY A 48 0.89 12.30 -0.69
CA GLY A 48 0.86 10.84 -0.74
C GLY A 48 2.15 10.20 -1.26
N SER A 49 3.15 10.98 -1.69
CA SER A 49 4.43 10.45 -2.17
C SER A 49 5.18 9.72 -1.06
N ARG A 50 5.76 8.56 -1.36
CA ARG A 50 6.62 7.83 -0.42
C ARG A 50 8.06 8.31 -0.55
N VAL A 51 8.70 8.48 0.59
CA VAL A 51 10.09 8.89 0.71
C VAL A 51 10.85 7.80 1.46
N ALA A 52 11.87 7.26 0.83
CA ALA A 52 12.85 6.38 1.47
C ALA A 52 14.21 7.06 1.45
N ALA A 53 14.83 7.20 2.59
CA ALA A 53 16.18 7.75 2.69
C ALA A 53 17.04 6.92 3.65
N MET A 54 18.34 6.98 3.43
CA MET A 54 19.30 6.26 4.26
C MET A 54 20.56 7.09 4.46
N PHE A 55 21.08 7.08 5.68
CA PHE A 55 22.33 7.76 6.07
C PHE A 55 23.48 6.78 6.26
N PRO A 56 24.73 7.24 6.17
CA PRO A 56 25.87 6.48 6.64
C PRO A 56 25.71 6.13 8.15
N PRO A 57 26.27 5.00 8.63
CA PRO A 57 27.11 4.06 7.89
C PRO A 57 26.34 3.03 7.03
N CYS A 58 25.01 2.98 7.13
CA CYS A 58 24.20 2.02 6.36
C CYS A 58 24.25 2.30 4.85
N SER A 59 24.34 3.57 4.46
CA SER A 59 24.57 3.97 3.08
C SER A 59 26.05 4.27 2.87
N VAL A 60 26.77 3.32 2.25
CA VAL A 60 28.25 3.34 2.16
C VAL A 60 28.79 4.52 1.34
N ASN A 61 28.07 4.92 0.30
CA ASN A 61 28.50 5.97 -0.65
C ASN A 61 27.90 7.36 -0.35
N GLY A 62 27.51 7.62 0.89
CA GLY A 62 26.84 8.85 1.30
C GLY A 62 25.32 8.70 1.46
N PRO A 63 24.60 9.77 1.81
CA PRO A 63 23.15 9.70 2.01
C PRO A 63 22.42 9.42 0.69
N THR A 64 21.34 8.65 0.78
CA THR A 64 20.48 8.35 -0.38
C THR A 64 19.07 8.83 -0.12
N LEU A 65 18.37 9.26 -1.17
CA LEU A 65 16.97 9.70 -1.13
C LEU A 65 16.24 9.17 -2.36
N THR A 66 15.14 8.48 -2.13
CA THR A 66 14.23 8.03 -3.18
C THR A 66 12.84 8.57 -2.90
N ILE A 67 12.22 9.22 -3.88
CA ILE A 67 10.86 9.74 -3.79
C ILE A 67 10.02 9.05 -4.87
N ARG A 68 9.02 8.27 -4.44
CA ARG A 68 8.06 7.62 -5.33
C ARG A 68 6.77 8.42 -5.35
N LYS A 69 6.53 9.11 -6.45
CA LYS A 69 5.31 9.89 -6.65
C LYS A 69 4.18 9.03 -7.20
N PHE A 70 2.96 9.31 -6.75
CA PHE A 70 1.74 8.79 -7.36
C PHE A 70 1.19 9.84 -8.31
N THR A 71 1.49 9.70 -9.60
CA THR A 71 1.23 10.75 -10.60
C THR A 71 -0.08 10.55 -11.36
N HIS A 72 -0.58 9.34 -11.47
CA HIS A 72 -1.79 9.04 -12.25
C HIS A 72 -2.62 7.92 -11.62
N ARG A 73 -3.94 8.08 -11.67
CA ARG A 73 -4.93 7.08 -11.26
C ARG A 73 -5.63 6.60 -12.51
N TYR A 74 -5.43 5.34 -12.81
CA TYR A 74 -6.06 4.73 -13.97
C TYR A 74 -7.48 4.26 -13.65
N THR A 75 -8.43 4.58 -14.52
CA THR A 75 -9.75 3.96 -14.53
C THR A 75 -9.70 2.59 -15.22
N LEU A 76 -10.76 1.78 -15.10
CA LEU A 76 -10.83 0.53 -15.85
C LEU A 76 -10.86 0.75 -17.36
N GLU A 77 -11.52 1.81 -17.82
CA GLU A 77 -11.57 2.21 -19.21
C GLU A 77 -10.18 2.54 -19.75
N GLU A 78 -9.41 3.34 -19.02
CA GLU A 78 -8.03 3.67 -19.39
C GLU A 78 -7.13 2.41 -19.41
N LEU A 79 -7.34 1.45 -18.49
CA LEU A 79 -6.60 0.19 -18.52
C LEU A 79 -6.95 -0.68 -19.73
N VAL A 80 -8.20 -0.59 -20.23
CA VAL A 80 -8.61 -1.25 -21.47
C VAL A 80 -7.98 -0.54 -22.67
N ASP A 81 -8.03 0.79 -22.73
CA ASP A 81 -7.46 1.58 -23.83
C ASP A 81 -5.93 1.39 -23.95
N LEU A 82 -5.25 1.19 -22.82
CA LEU A 82 -3.82 0.87 -22.76
C LEU A 82 -3.51 -0.60 -23.12
N GLY A 83 -4.54 -1.43 -23.35
CA GLY A 83 -4.36 -2.86 -23.64
C GLY A 83 -3.92 -3.70 -22.42
N THR A 84 -4.00 -3.15 -21.21
CA THR A 84 -3.69 -3.90 -19.98
C THR A 84 -4.79 -4.90 -19.65
N LEU A 85 -6.04 -4.56 -19.95
CA LEU A 85 -7.22 -5.42 -19.79
C LEU A 85 -8.00 -5.49 -21.11
N THR A 86 -8.69 -6.60 -21.33
CA THR A 86 -9.74 -6.64 -22.36
C THR A 86 -11.04 -6.04 -21.81
N ALA A 87 -11.89 -5.52 -22.68
CA ALA A 87 -13.19 -4.98 -22.28
C ALA A 87 -14.07 -6.02 -21.56
N ASP A 88 -14.04 -7.29 -22.04
CA ASP A 88 -14.78 -8.39 -21.43
C ASP A 88 -14.27 -8.71 -20.02
N LEU A 89 -12.96 -8.66 -19.82
CA LEU A 89 -12.37 -8.89 -18.49
C LEU A 89 -12.72 -7.74 -17.54
N ALA A 90 -12.66 -6.49 -18.00
CA ALA A 90 -13.05 -5.33 -17.22
C ALA A 90 -14.54 -5.41 -16.79
N ALA A 91 -15.42 -5.79 -17.70
CA ALA A 91 -16.85 -6.01 -17.41
C ALA A 91 -17.06 -7.15 -16.40
N THR A 92 -16.33 -8.27 -16.55
CA THR A 92 -16.39 -9.41 -15.64
C THR A 92 -15.94 -9.02 -14.22
N LEU A 93 -14.81 -8.30 -14.10
CA LEU A 93 -14.29 -7.83 -12.82
C LEU A 93 -15.24 -6.83 -12.16
N THR A 94 -15.79 -5.89 -12.93
CA THR A 94 -16.80 -4.95 -12.44
C THR A 94 -18.03 -5.66 -11.89
N SER A 95 -18.53 -6.66 -12.64
CA SER A 95 -19.66 -7.50 -12.19
C SER A 95 -19.34 -8.28 -10.93
N ALA A 96 -18.13 -8.84 -10.82
CA ALA A 96 -17.69 -9.54 -9.63
C ALA A 96 -17.65 -8.62 -8.40
N VAL A 97 -17.10 -7.40 -8.54
CA VAL A 97 -17.06 -6.41 -7.45
C VAL A 97 -18.47 -6.00 -7.02
N ARG A 98 -19.35 -5.67 -7.96
CA ARG A 98 -20.75 -5.29 -7.67
C ARG A 98 -21.54 -6.43 -7.05
N SER A 99 -21.28 -7.67 -7.42
CA SER A 99 -21.91 -8.88 -6.85
C SER A 99 -21.24 -9.36 -5.55
N GLN A 100 -20.41 -8.52 -4.92
CA GLN A 100 -19.73 -8.84 -3.66
C GLN A 100 -18.88 -10.12 -3.72
N ARG A 101 -18.25 -10.37 -4.86
CA ARG A 101 -17.24 -11.42 -4.94
C ARG A 101 -15.93 -10.95 -4.33
N ASN A 102 -15.26 -11.83 -3.61
CA ASN A 102 -13.91 -11.58 -3.13
C ASN A 102 -12.93 -11.63 -4.30
N VAL A 103 -12.07 -10.64 -4.42
CA VAL A 103 -11.08 -10.53 -5.49
C VAL A 103 -9.69 -10.47 -4.89
N LEU A 104 -8.86 -11.44 -5.24
CA LEU A 104 -7.44 -11.47 -4.90
C LEU A 104 -6.61 -11.15 -6.15
N ILE A 105 -5.90 -10.03 -6.14
CA ILE A 105 -5.06 -9.56 -7.24
C ILE A 105 -3.62 -9.99 -6.96
N SER A 106 -3.04 -10.79 -7.84
CA SER A 106 -1.67 -11.26 -7.68
C SER A 106 -0.74 -10.81 -8.79
N GLY A 107 0.54 -10.73 -8.48
CA GLY A 107 1.59 -10.37 -9.43
C GLY A 107 2.88 -10.01 -8.74
N GLY A 108 3.95 -9.84 -9.51
CA GLY A 108 5.25 -9.37 -9.03
C GLY A 108 5.25 -7.90 -8.61
N THR A 109 6.40 -7.40 -8.18
CA THR A 109 6.58 -5.96 -7.90
C THR A 109 6.46 -5.16 -9.19
N GLY A 110 5.77 -4.01 -9.13
CA GLY A 110 5.63 -3.12 -10.29
C GLY A 110 4.67 -3.60 -11.39
N THR A 111 3.96 -4.72 -11.21
CA THR A 111 3.03 -5.27 -12.22
C THR A 111 1.67 -4.57 -12.28
N GLY A 112 1.42 -3.55 -11.45
CA GLY A 112 0.16 -2.80 -11.46
C GLY A 112 -0.94 -3.35 -10.54
N LYS A 113 -0.63 -4.22 -9.55
CA LYS A 113 -1.62 -4.75 -8.60
C LYS A 113 -2.43 -3.65 -7.91
N THR A 114 -1.74 -2.69 -7.31
CA THR A 114 -2.36 -1.54 -6.62
C THR A 114 -3.15 -0.66 -7.60
N THR A 115 -2.66 -0.52 -8.84
CA THR A 115 -3.36 0.21 -9.91
C THR A 115 -4.70 -0.46 -10.25
N LEU A 116 -4.68 -1.78 -10.44
CA LEU A 116 -5.91 -2.53 -10.72
C LEU A 116 -6.86 -2.53 -9.52
N LEU A 117 -6.33 -2.66 -8.30
CA LEU A 117 -7.15 -2.59 -7.09
C LEU A 117 -7.85 -1.22 -6.97
N ASN A 118 -7.13 -0.12 -7.22
CA ASN A 118 -7.70 1.23 -7.23
C ASN A 118 -8.84 1.36 -8.27
N ALA A 119 -8.60 0.88 -9.50
CA ALA A 119 -9.58 0.95 -10.57
C ALA A 119 -10.84 0.11 -10.24
N LEU A 120 -10.68 -1.06 -9.63
CA LEU A 120 -11.80 -1.90 -9.18
C LEU A 120 -12.52 -1.30 -7.99
N ALA A 121 -11.80 -0.75 -7.01
CA ALA A 121 -12.41 -0.12 -5.83
C ALA A 121 -13.30 1.06 -6.21
N ALA A 122 -12.98 1.80 -7.29
CA ALA A 122 -13.82 2.85 -7.83
C ALA A 122 -15.19 2.35 -8.32
N THR A 123 -15.33 1.06 -8.67
CA THR A 123 -16.58 0.45 -9.13
C THR A 123 -17.51 -0.03 -8.00
N ILE A 124 -17.04 -0.01 -6.74
CA ILE A 124 -17.86 -0.33 -5.57
C ILE A 124 -19.01 0.67 -5.49
N PRO A 125 -20.25 0.25 -5.17
CA PRO A 125 -21.38 1.15 -4.97
C PRO A 125 -21.10 2.21 -3.90
N ASP A 126 -21.65 3.43 -4.06
CA ASP A 126 -21.42 4.55 -3.14
C ASP A 126 -22.12 4.36 -1.77
N GLU A 127 -23.15 3.53 -1.73
CA GLU A 127 -23.87 3.16 -0.51
C GLU A 127 -23.06 2.22 0.40
N ASP A 128 -22.08 1.50 -0.13
CA ASP A 128 -21.28 0.55 0.63
C ASP A 128 -20.31 1.26 1.58
N ARG A 129 -20.27 0.80 2.83
CA ARG A 129 -19.26 1.22 3.79
C ARG A 129 -17.97 0.45 3.56
N ILE A 130 -16.95 1.18 3.13
CA ILE A 130 -15.63 0.63 2.81
C ILE A 130 -14.66 0.87 3.96
N ILE A 131 -13.98 -0.18 4.42
CA ILE A 131 -12.82 -0.04 5.30
C ILE A 131 -11.58 -0.50 4.54
N LEU A 132 -10.65 0.42 4.39
CA LEU A 132 -9.37 0.20 3.72
C LEU A 132 -8.26 0.08 4.76
N ILE A 133 -7.50 -1.01 4.70
CA ILE A 133 -6.40 -1.31 5.61
C ILE A 133 -5.12 -1.47 4.82
N GLU A 134 -4.08 -0.74 5.19
CA GLU A 134 -2.80 -0.73 4.48
C GLU A 134 -1.62 -0.73 5.46
N GLU A 135 -0.48 -1.26 5.05
CA GLU A 135 0.78 -1.09 5.79
C GLU A 135 1.30 0.34 5.63
N THR A 136 1.18 0.88 4.43
CA THR A 136 1.45 2.27 4.08
C THR A 136 0.40 2.68 3.08
N SER A 137 -0.25 3.81 3.31
CA SER A 137 -1.37 4.28 2.51
C SER A 137 -0.94 4.60 1.07
N GLU A 138 -1.31 3.75 0.12
CA GLU A 138 -1.06 3.89 -1.33
C GLU A 138 -2.36 3.92 -2.14
N ILE A 139 -3.39 3.28 -1.61
CA ILE A 139 -4.68 3.14 -2.29
C ILE A 139 -5.48 4.42 -2.10
N VAL A 140 -6.02 4.93 -3.19
CA VAL A 140 -6.85 6.13 -3.18
C VAL A 140 -8.22 5.79 -3.74
N VAL A 141 -9.19 5.69 -2.86
CA VAL A 141 -10.60 5.45 -3.17
C VAL A 141 -11.36 6.72 -2.83
N ASP A 142 -12.06 7.26 -3.82
CA ASP A 142 -12.96 8.42 -3.62
C ASP A 142 -14.39 7.91 -3.47
N LYS A 143 -14.77 7.64 -2.22
CA LYS A 143 -16.09 7.11 -1.85
C LYS A 143 -16.61 7.81 -0.60
N PRO A 144 -17.92 8.09 -0.55
CA PRO A 144 -18.52 8.90 0.52
C PRO A 144 -18.43 8.24 1.90
N ASN A 145 -18.44 6.89 1.96
CA ASN A 145 -18.40 6.16 3.22
C ASN A 145 -17.11 5.31 3.31
N LEU A 146 -15.97 5.98 3.27
CA LEU A 146 -14.64 5.36 3.37
C LEU A 146 -14.02 5.62 4.75
N VAL A 147 -13.58 4.55 5.40
CA VAL A 147 -12.73 4.60 6.60
C VAL A 147 -11.36 4.00 6.24
N ARG A 148 -10.29 4.65 6.65
CA ARG A 148 -8.93 4.23 6.36
C ARG A 148 -8.18 3.92 7.64
N PHE A 149 -7.52 2.79 7.66
CA PHE A 149 -6.60 2.38 8.71
C PHE A 149 -5.22 2.13 8.11
N GLU A 150 -4.22 2.61 8.80
CA GLU A 150 -2.82 2.38 8.45
C GLU A 150 -2.10 1.70 9.60
N ALA A 151 -1.35 0.64 9.30
CA ALA A 151 -0.53 -0.05 10.26
C ALA A 151 0.58 0.88 10.77
N ARG A 152 0.99 0.70 12.01
CA ARG A 152 2.06 1.48 12.60
C ARG A 152 3.21 0.57 13.01
N ARG A 153 4.40 0.88 12.56
CA ARG A 153 5.61 0.25 13.08
C ARG A 153 5.87 0.69 14.52
N ALA A 154 6.55 -0.17 15.29
CA ALA A 154 7.06 0.26 16.59
C ALA A 154 8.01 1.45 16.39
N GLN A 155 7.80 2.51 17.14
CA GLN A 155 8.60 3.74 17.03
C GLN A 155 8.76 4.40 18.39
N VAL A 156 9.87 5.11 18.57
CA VAL A 156 10.09 5.97 19.73
C VAL A 156 9.83 7.41 19.28
N PRO A 157 8.73 8.05 19.72
CA PRO A 157 8.44 9.43 19.34
C PRO A 157 9.53 10.39 19.84
N LEU A 158 9.76 11.46 19.09
CA LEU A 158 10.69 12.53 19.46
C LEU A 158 10.41 13.03 20.90
N GLY A 159 11.45 12.99 21.75
CA GLY A 159 11.36 13.46 23.15
C GLY A 159 10.66 12.49 24.11
N GLN A 160 10.37 11.27 23.70
CA GLN A 160 9.83 10.22 24.57
C GLN A 160 10.86 9.09 24.75
N GLU A 161 10.90 8.54 25.96
CA GLU A 161 11.75 7.37 26.29
C GLU A 161 11.04 6.03 26.05
N VAL A 162 9.72 6.07 25.89
CA VAL A 162 8.89 4.85 25.76
C VAL A 162 8.53 4.64 24.30
N ALA A 163 8.87 3.46 23.81
CA ALA A 163 8.48 3.01 22.47
C ALA A 163 6.97 2.81 22.37
N LEU A 164 6.33 3.37 21.35
CA LEU A 164 4.98 3.01 20.96
C LEU A 164 5.01 1.63 20.29
N PRO A 165 4.15 0.69 20.70
CA PRO A 165 4.09 -0.63 20.07
C PRO A 165 3.63 -0.52 18.61
N ALA A 166 4.00 -1.51 17.81
CA ALA A 166 3.44 -1.69 16.46
C ALA A 166 1.92 -1.90 16.54
N VAL A 167 1.22 -1.50 15.48
CA VAL A 167 -0.18 -1.88 15.22
C VAL A 167 -0.19 -2.57 13.86
N THR A 168 -0.51 -3.84 13.84
CA THR A 168 -0.42 -4.70 12.66
C THR A 168 -1.69 -4.68 11.82
N ILE A 169 -1.60 -5.07 10.55
CA ILE A 169 -2.78 -5.28 9.68
C ILE A 169 -3.75 -6.28 10.31
N ALA A 170 -3.24 -7.36 10.94
CA ALA A 170 -4.06 -8.36 11.62
C ALA A 170 -4.91 -7.75 12.77
N GLU A 171 -4.30 -6.89 13.58
CA GLU A 171 -5.03 -6.17 14.64
C GLU A 171 -6.08 -5.22 14.08
N LEU A 172 -5.74 -4.50 13.01
CA LEU A 172 -6.67 -3.60 12.33
C LEU A 172 -7.84 -4.36 11.69
N LEU A 173 -7.59 -5.53 11.10
CA LEU A 173 -8.65 -6.41 10.57
C LEU A 173 -9.62 -6.84 11.67
N ARG A 174 -9.10 -7.31 12.80
CA ARG A 174 -9.96 -7.69 13.96
C ARG A 174 -10.76 -6.50 14.48
N ALA A 175 -10.17 -5.31 14.53
CA ALA A 175 -10.88 -4.09 14.93
C ALA A 175 -11.96 -3.71 13.91
N THR A 176 -11.69 -3.87 12.62
CA THR A 176 -12.59 -3.54 11.51
C THR A 176 -13.95 -4.21 11.61
N LEU A 177 -14.02 -5.45 12.10
CA LEU A 177 -15.29 -6.19 12.23
C LEU A 177 -16.30 -5.49 13.17
N ARG A 178 -15.84 -4.58 14.03
CA ARG A 178 -16.70 -3.78 14.92
C ARG A 178 -17.16 -2.46 14.29
N HIS A 179 -16.65 -2.13 13.10
CA HIS A 179 -16.98 -0.90 12.38
C HIS A 179 -18.10 -1.08 11.34
N ARG A 180 -18.75 -2.25 11.30
CA ARG A 180 -19.81 -2.59 10.36
C ARG A 180 -19.40 -2.34 8.90
N PRO A 181 -18.34 -2.97 8.41
CA PRO A 181 -17.95 -2.84 7.02
C PRO A 181 -18.92 -3.59 6.10
N ASP A 182 -19.29 -2.98 4.97
CA ASP A 182 -19.88 -3.69 3.83
C ASP A 182 -18.79 -4.25 2.91
N ARG A 183 -17.63 -3.59 2.89
CA ARG A 183 -16.43 -3.99 2.13
C ARG A 183 -15.16 -3.83 2.96
N ILE A 184 -14.27 -4.79 2.87
CA ILE A 184 -12.93 -4.71 3.45
C ILE A 184 -11.92 -4.75 2.30
N LEU A 185 -11.10 -3.71 2.21
CA LEU A 185 -9.98 -3.64 1.27
C LEU A 185 -8.68 -3.77 2.05
N VAL A 186 -7.83 -4.70 1.62
CA VAL A 186 -6.49 -4.88 2.21
C VAL A 186 -5.45 -4.59 1.14
N GLY A 187 -4.63 -3.59 1.37
CA GLY A 187 -3.64 -3.12 0.39
C GLY A 187 -2.75 -4.26 -0.09
N GLU A 188 -2.23 -5.03 0.83
CA GLU A 188 -1.44 -6.23 0.51
C GLU A 188 -1.50 -7.24 1.66
N VAL A 189 -1.65 -8.52 1.30
CA VAL A 189 -1.54 -9.66 2.21
C VAL A 189 -0.15 -10.26 2.06
N ARG A 190 0.62 -10.31 3.16
CA ARG A 190 2.01 -10.79 3.18
C ARG A 190 2.26 -11.91 4.17
N GLY A 191 1.43 -12.01 5.20
CA GLY A 191 1.67 -12.88 6.35
C GLY A 191 0.40 -13.26 7.11
N PRO A 192 0.46 -13.30 8.45
CA PRO A 192 -0.58 -13.86 9.32
C PRO A 192 -1.95 -13.14 9.20
N GLU A 193 -1.99 -11.91 8.73
CA GLU A 193 -3.24 -11.20 8.46
C GLU A 193 -4.16 -11.91 7.47
N ALA A 194 -3.61 -12.84 6.66
CA ALA A 194 -4.40 -13.69 5.77
C ALA A 194 -5.44 -14.52 6.52
N PHE A 195 -5.13 -14.98 7.73
CA PHE A 195 -6.06 -15.73 8.58
C PHE A 195 -7.22 -14.85 9.05
N ASP A 196 -6.92 -13.65 9.55
CA ASP A 196 -7.94 -12.71 10.01
C ASP A 196 -8.85 -12.26 8.85
N LEU A 197 -8.26 -12.05 7.65
CA LEU A 197 -9.02 -11.76 6.44
C LEU A 197 -9.95 -12.94 6.08
N LEU A 198 -9.43 -14.17 6.07
CA LEU A 198 -10.24 -15.36 5.77
C LEU A 198 -11.39 -15.52 6.78
N GLN A 199 -11.15 -15.26 8.07
CA GLN A 199 -12.20 -15.26 9.09
C GLN A 199 -13.28 -14.20 8.79
N ALA A 200 -12.89 -12.99 8.42
CA ALA A 200 -13.83 -11.93 8.05
C ALA A 200 -14.71 -12.36 6.87
N LEU A 201 -14.10 -12.96 5.83
CA LEU A 201 -14.84 -13.48 4.67
C LEU A 201 -15.84 -14.59 5.04
N ASN A 202 -15.46 -15.48 5.95
CA ASN A 202 -16.32 -16.60 6.40
C ASN A 202 -17.44 -16.15 7.36
N THR A 203 -17.33 -14.94 7.94
CA THR A 203 -18.33 -14.38 8.85
C THR A 203 -19.29 -13.39 8.16
N GLY A 204 -19.34 -13.38 6.84
CA GLY A 204 -20.30 -12.64 6.05
C GLY A 204 -19.81 -11.31 5.48
N HIS A 205 -18.53 -10.95 5.66
CA HIS A 205 -17.94 -9.74 5.09
C HIS A 205 -17.42 -10.01 3.67
N LEU A 206 -18.35 -10.31 2.74
CA LEU A 206 -18.02 -10.61 1.33
C LEU A 206 -17.66 -9.34 0.55
N GLY A 207 -17.09 -9.52 -0.64
CA GLY A 207 -16.73 -8.42 -1.54
C GLY A 207 -15.44 -7.71 -1.16
N SER A 208 -14.54 -8.40 -0.46
CA SER A 208 -13.20 -7.91 -0.16
C SER A 208 -12.31 -7.88 -1.38
N LEU A 209 -11.50 -6.82 -1.49
CA LEU A 209 -10.44 -6.69 -2.49
C LEU A 209 -9.09 -6.71 -1.78
N SER A 210 -8.16 -7.51 -2.25
CA SER A 210 -6.80 -7.55 -1.69
C SER A 210 -5.76 -7.85 -2.74
N THR A 211 -4.50 -7.49 -2.46
CA THR A 211 -3.37 -7.87 -3.29
C THR A 211 -2.46 -8.87 -2.59
N LEU A 212 -1.72 -9.63 -3.39
CA LEU A 212 -0.74 -10.60 -2.92
C LEU A 212 0.43 -10.69 -3.90
N HIS A 213 1.64 -10.85 -3.41
CA HIS A 213 2.78 -11.17 -4.27
C HIS A 213 2.78 -12.64 -4.64
N ALA A 214 2.60 -12.93 -5.94
CA ALA A 214 2.77 -14.27 -6.51
C ALA A 214 3.09 -14.16 -8.01
N ASN A 215 3.76 -15.17 -8.55
CA ASN A 215 4.17 -15.18 -9.96
C ASN A 215 3.07 -15.71 -10.92
N SER A 216 2.02 -16.32 -10.37
CA SER A 216 0.83 -16.76 -11.12
C SER A 216 -0.40 -16.79 -10.22
N ALA A 217 -1.60 -16.84 -10.81
CA ALA A 217 -2.85 -16.96 -10.08
C ALA A 217 -2.92 -18.28 -9.27
N GLU A 218 -2.38 -19.38 -9.80
CA GLU A 218 -2.31 -20.66 -9.11
C GLU A 218 -1.40 -20.59 -7.88
N GLN A 219 -0.21 -20.01 -8.03
CA GLN A 219 0.70 -19.77 -6.91
C GLN A 219 0.13 -18.81 -5.87
N ALA A 220 -0.72 -17.87 -6.28
CA ALA A 220 -1.36 -16.94 -5.36
C ALA A 220 -2.24 -17.67 -4.34
N LEU A 221 -3.02 -18.66 -4.78
CA LEU A 221 -3.87 -19.45 -3.88
C LEU A 221 -3.01 -20.26 -2.89
N THR A 222 -1.95 -20.92 -3.38
CA THR A 222 -1.01 -21.65 -2.53
C THR A 222 -0.33 -20.74 -1.52
N ARG A 223 0.11 -19.55 -1.96
CA ARG A 223 0.76 -18.59 -1.07
C ARG A 223 -0.21 -18.02 -0.04
N PHE A 224 -1.45 -17.70 -0.44
CA PHE A 224 -2.48 -17.25 0.51
C PHE A 224 -2.75 -18.33 1.58
N ALA A 225 -2.92 -19.59 1.16
CA ALA A 225 -3.08 -20.70 2.08
C ALA A 225 -1.88 -20.85 3.02
N HIS A 226 -0.65 -20.69 2.51
CA HIS A 226 0.56 -20.70 3.34
C HIS A 226 0.56 -19.58 4.38
N CYS A 227 0.20 -18.34 4.00
CA CYS A 227 0.06 -17.23 4.94
C CYS A 227 -0.99 -17.52 6.04
N VAL A 228 -2.09 -18.18 5.70
CA VAL A 228 -3.12 -18.61 6.67
C VAL A 228 -2.58 -19.65 7.64
N LEU A 229 -1.79 -20.61 7.16
CA LEU A 229 -1.27 -21.71 7.98
C LEU A 229 -0.11 -21.29 8.90
N THR A 230 0.53 -20.16 8.62
CA THR A 230 1.66 -19.63 9.40
C THR A 230 1.25 -18.50 10.35
N ALA A 231 -0.06 -18.24 10.48
CA ALA A 231 -0.66 -17.22 11.34
C ALA A 231 -0.62 -17.59 12.83
#